data_12ba62555a31347c15b90639deb0dc12
#
_entry.id   12ba62555a31347c15b90639deb0dc12
#
_cell.length_a   1.000
_cell.length_b   1.000
_cell.length_c   1.000
_cell.angle_alpha   90.00
_cell.angle_beta   90.00
_cell.angle_gamma   90.00
#
_symmetry.space_group_name_H-M   'P 1'
#
loop_
_entity.id
_entity.type
_entity.pdbx_description
1 polymer ?
#
loop_
_entity_poly.entity_id
_entity_poly.type
_entity_poly.pdbx_seq_one_letter_code
_entity_poly.pdbx_strand_id
1 'polypeptide(L)'
;GVIGSVSGYLIGQLLAIGLREFDLVGDVNVNFSSLIVIYVIFFTIGLVLLSTLYPAHVATQTAVPSGKRKWSLPEHDGQTMEVAFPFIYHPSLTSGVMVYLVEYFNRFTEASMGEQIAVLESKSTGEDEEGRPTYHLKYDLALVPYDLGVTQKVEFHAAFDSKVESYRVIMSIHRVSGQDSNWVTTNKPFLERMRRLLMQWRNLDATRHGIYVQQAEEFFQTEVEEEGVMEAT
;
A
#
# COMPACT_ATOMS: atom_id res chain seq x y z
N GLY A 1 22.20 -27.28 12.52
CA GLY A 1 23.64 -26.95 12.58
C GLY A 1 24.34 -27.60 13.79
N VAL A 2 24.05 -27.14 15.02
CA VAL A 2 24.74 -27.62 16.23
C VAL A 2 24.52 -29.11 16.47
N ILE A 3 23.30 -29.59 16.32
CA ILE A 3 22.98 -31.05 16.45
C ILE A 3 23.75 -31.87 15.42
N GLY A 4 23.84 -31.39 14.17
CA GLY A 4 24.62 -32.08 13.12
C GLY A 4 26.12 -32.12 13.41
N SER A 5 26.68 -31.02 13.97
CA SER A 5 28.10 -31.01 14.36
C SER A 5 28.42 -31.96 15.48
N VAL A 6 27.55 -32.03 16.50
CA VAL A 6 27.69 -32.96 17.65
C VAL A 6 27.51 -34.39 17.19
N SER A 7 26.50 -34.66 16.36
CA SER A 7 26.26 -35.98 15.80
C SER A 7 27.44 -36.44 14.90
N GLY A 8 27.94 -35.55 14.05
CA GLY A 8 29.09 -35.83 13.19
C GLY A 8 30.38 -36.14 13.99
N TYR A 9 30.61 -35.41 15.10
CA TYR A 9 31.71 -35.71 16.01
C TYR A 9 31.61 -37.07 16.67
N LEU A 10 30.41 -37.41 17.19
CA LEU A 10 30.15 -38.75 17.83
C LEU A 10 30.29 -39.88 16.82
N ILE A 11 29.76 -39.74 15.62
CA ILE A 11 29.88 -40.72 14.55
C ILE A 11 31.37 -40.88 14.12
N GLY A 12 32.09 -39.74 13.99
CA GLY A 12 33.49 -39.74 13.65
C GLY A 12 34.35 -40.49 14.71
N GLN A 13 34.06 -40.28 16.00
CA GLN A 13 34.73 -41.02 17.09
C GLN A 13 34.40 -42.52 17.06
N LEU A 14 33.12 -42.88 16.89
CA LEU A 14 32.76 -44.30 16.78
C LEU A 14 33.41 -45.01 15.59
N LEU A 15 33.46 -44.33 14.45
CA LEU A 15 34.16 -44.82 13.25
C LEU A 15 35.64 -44.99 13.48
N ALA A 16 36.32 -44.01 14.14
CA ALA A 16 37.76 -44.10 14.46
C ALA A 16 38.06 -45.25 15.41
N ILE A 17 37.21 -45.52 16.42
CA ILE A 17 37.35 -46.64 17.34
C ILE A 17 37.17 -47.99 16.58
N GLY A 18 36.13 -48.09 15.75
CA GLY A 18 35.83 -49.28 14.96
C GLY A 18 36.95 -49.63 13.97
N LEU A 19 37.46 -48.63 13.23
CA LEU A 19 38.57 -48.81 12.28
C LEU A 19 39.87 -49.24 12.97
N ARG A 20 40.09 -48.84 14.22
CA ARG A 20 41.22 -49.24 15.04
C ARG A 20 41.13 -50.69 15.50
N GLU A 21 39.93 -51.18 15.89
CA GLU A 21 39.72 -52.57 16.30
C GLU A 21 39.90 -53.57 15.13
N PHE A 22 39.61 -53.12 13.90
CA PHE A 22 39.76 -53.96 12.71
C PHE A 22 41.14 -53.90 12.06
N ASP A 23 42.12 -53.18 12.67
CA ASP A 23 43.50 -53.03 12.18
C ASP A 23 43.64 -52.49 10.73
N LEU A 24 42.55 -51.82 10.25
CA LEU A 24 42.43 -51.30 8.89
C LEU A 24 43.19 -49.96 8.69
N VAL A 25 43.52 -49.30 9.78
CA VAL A 25 44.22 -48.03 9.77
C VAL A 25 45.35 -48.12 10.84
N GLY A 26 46.60 -48.17 10.43
CA GLY A 26 47.73 -48.15 11.36
C GLY A 26 47.67 -46.95 12.32
N ASP A 27 48.51 -46.92 13.36
CA ASP A 27 48.49 -45.96 14.47
C ASP A 27 48.24 -44.45 14.07
N VAL A 28 47.05 -44.16 13.62
CA VAL A 28 46.59 -42.79 13.44
C VAL A 28 46.11 -42.29 14.80
N ASN A 29 46.99 -41.57 15.46
CA ASN A 29 46.67 -40.93 16.73
C ASN A 29 45.68 -39.76 16.48
N VAL A 30 44.40 -40.12 16.42
CA VAL A 30 43.31 -39.13 16.22
C VAL A 30 43.08 -38.43 17.55
N ASN A 31 44.02 -37.55 17.89
CA ASN A 31 43.89 -36.72 19.06
C ASN A 31 43.04 -35.48 18.71
N PHE A 32 41.72 -35.65 18.82
CA PHE A 32 40.81 -34.53 18.68
C PHE A 32 41.01 -33.57 19.87
N SER A 33 41.85 -32.58 19.68
CA SER A 33 41.97 -31.49 20.65
C SER A 33 40.59 -30.83 20.86
N SER A 34 40.18 -30.69 22.11
CA SER A 34 38.95 -29.97 22.46
C SER A 34 38.83 -28.60 21.81
N LEU A 35 39.95 -27.94 21.51
CA LEU A 35 40.09 -26.71 20.79
C LEU A 35 39.55 -26.82 19.33
N ILE A 36 39.85 -27.90 18.63
CA ILE A 36 39.37 -28.12 17.25
C ILE A 36 37.86 -28.26 17.24
N VAL A 37 37.29 -28.94 18.22
CA VAL A 37 35.83 -29.11 18.33
C VAL A 37 35.17 -27.74 18.54
N ILE A 38 35.73 -26.90 19.38
CA ILE A 38 35.24 -25.54 19.62
C ILE A 38 35.28 -24.72 18.31
N TYR A 39 36.35 -24.74 17.57
CA TYR A 39 36.48 -24.04 16.28
C TYR A 39 35.47 -24.53 15.26
N VAL A 40 35.26 -25.85 15.13
CA VAL A 40 34.24 -26.43 14.22
C VAL A 40 32.84 -25.98 14.58
N ILE A 41 32.51 -25.93 15.88
CA ILE A 41 31.21 -25.46 16.35
C ILE A 41 31.02 -23.97 15.98
N PHE A 42 31.99 -23.09 16.29
CA PHE A 42 31.91 -21.67 15.95
C PHE A 42 31.82 -21.44 14.45
N PHE A 43 32.64 -22.16 13.66
CA PHE A 43 32.63 -22.08 12.21
C PHE A 43 31.28 -22.50 11.63
N THR A 44 30.70 -23.60 12.14
CA THR A 44 29.40 -24.08 11.70
C THR A 44 28.27 -23.09 12.04
N ILE A 45 28.31 -22.52 13.25
CA ILE A 45 27.34 -21.47 13.65
C ILE A 45 27.48 -20.26 12.74
N GLY A 46 28.70 -19.81 12.46
CA GLY A 46 28.97 -18.68 11.57
C GLY A 46 28.46 -18.94 10.15
N LEU A 47 28.67 -20.14 9.62
CA LEU A 47 28.22 -20.53 8.29
C LEU A 47 26.71 -20.62 8.19
N VAL A 48 26.04 -21.12 9.23
CA VAL A 48 24.57 -21.15 9.31
C VAL A 48 24.01 -19.74 9.40
N LEU A 49 24.59 -18.87 10.21
CA LEU A 49 24.18 -17.45 10.29
C LEU A 49 24.32 -16.75 8.94
N LEU A 50 25.45 -16.91 8.28
CA LEU A 50 25.69 -16.32 6.95
C LEU A 50 24.69 -16.85 5.90
N SER A 51 24.41 -18.15 5.90
CA SER A 51 23.48 -18.78 4.96
C SER A 51 22.02 -18.39 5.20
N THR A 52 21.66 -18.02 6.43
CA THR A 52 20.30 -17.59 6.76
C THR A 52 20.11 -16.09 6.65
N LEU A 53 21.15 -15.27 6.88
CA LEU A 53 21.05 -13.82 6.79
C LEU A 53 20.76 -13.32 5.37
N TYR A 54 21.37 -13.94 4.36
CA TYR A 54 21.17 -13.54 2.97
C TYR A 54 19.72 -13.78 2.49
N PRO A 55 19.13 -14.99 2.59
CA PRO A 55 17.74 -15.17 2.20
C PRO A 55 16.76 -14.41 3.09
N ALA A 56 17.06 -14.22 4.40
CA ALA A 56 16.24 -13.38 5.26
C ALA A 56 16.25 -11.91 4.81
N HIS A 57 17.41 -11.38 4.43
CA HIS A 57 17.54 -10.02 3.90
C HIS A 57 16.80 -9.86 2.56
N VAL A 58 16.92 -10.79 1.65
CA VAL A 58 16.19 -10.80 0.37
C VAL A 58 14.69 -10.94 0.61
N ALA A 59 14.26 -11.82 1.52
CA ALA A 59 12.86 -11.99 1.86
C ALA A 59 12.25 -10.73 2.48
N THR A 60 13.00 -9.98 3.31
CA THR A 60 12.53 -8.69 3.84
C THR A 60 12.40 -7.63 2.76
N GLN A 61 13.22 -7.65 1.73
CA GLN A 61 13.09 -6.74 0.59
C GLN A 61 11.92 -7.08 -0.33
N THR A 62 11.64 -8.36 -0.53
CA THR A 62 10.53 -8.84 -1.38
C THR A 62 9.20 -8.88 -0.64
N ALA A 63 9.21 -9.15 0.66
CA ALA A 63 8.03 -9.18 1.52
C ALA A 63 7.58 -7.78 2.00
N VAL A 64 8.30 -6.70 1.61
CA VAL A 64 7.82 -5.35 1.90
C VAL A 64 6.55 -5.12 1.08
N PRO A 65 5.37 -5.12 1.71
CA PRO A 65 4.15 -4.77 1.02
C PRO A 65 4.35 -3.44 0.29
N SER A 66 3.68 -3.28 -0.83
CA SER A 66 3.67 -2.06 -1.66
C SER A 66 3.57 -0.73 -0.89
N GLY A 67 3.32 -0.77 0.43
CA GLY A 67 3.29 0.35 1.36
C GLY A 67 4.64 1.05 1.61
N LYS A 68 5.77 0.40 1.36
CA LYS A 68 7.12 1.01 1.54
C LYS A 68 7.85 1.35 0.23
N ARG A 69 7.27 1.07 -0.93
CA ARG A 69 7.79 1.69 -2.15
C ARG A 69 7.69 3.19 -1.96
N LYS A 70 8.83 3.89 -2.00
CA LYS A 70 8.85 5.35 -2.08
C LYS A 70 8.02 5.71 -3.30
N TRP A 71 6.80 6.14 -3.05
CA TRP A 71 5.93 6.60 -4.10
C TRP A 71 6.51 7.93 -4.57
N SER A 72 6.94 7.96 -5.82
CA SER A 72 7.34 9.22 -6.45
C SER A 72 6.08 10.01 -6.76
N LEU A 73 6.13 11.32 -6.58
CA LEU A 73 5.09 12.19 -7.07
C LEU A 73 4.87 11.88 -8.56
N PRO A 74 3.62 11.87 -9.04
CA PRO A 74 3.33 11.79 -10.47
C PRO A 74 3.98 12.95 -11.22
N GLU A 75 4.15 12.79 -12.52
CA GLU A 75 4.53 13.89 -13.40
C GLU A 75 3.46 14.99 -13.32
N HIS A 76 3.90 16.22 -13.24
CA HIS A 76 3.03 17.40 -13.17
C HIS A 76 3.60 18.50 -14.04
N ASP A 77 2.73 19.33 -14.60
CA ASP A 77 3.08 20.49 -15.44
C ASP A 77 3.13 21.82 -14.63
N GLY A 78 3.07 21.75 -13.31
CA GLY A 78 3.00 22.89 -12.39
C GLY A 78 1.59 23.43 -12.18
N GLN A 79 0.59 22.97 -12.94
CA GLN A 79 -0.82 23.36 -12.78
C GLN A 79 -1.72 22.15 -12.54
N THR A 80 -1.40 21.03 -13.17
CA THR A 80 -2.19 19.80 -13.09
C THR A 80 -1.34 18.62 -12.67
N MET A 81 -1.95 17.69 -11.95
CA MET A 81 -1.35 16.43 -11.55
C MET A 81 -2.42 15.33 -11.59
N GLU A 82 -2.14 14.27 -12.30
CA GLU A 82 -3.02 13.10 -12.35
C GLU A 82 -2.40 11.93 -11.59
N VAL A 83 -3.20 11.32 -10.74
CA VAL A 83 -2.77 10.24 -9.83
C VAL A 83 -3.67 9.03 -10.02
N ALA A 84 -3.17 8.01 -10.69
CA ALA A 84 -3.82 6.71 -10.72
C ALA A 84 -3.36 5.89 -9.50
N PHE A 85 -4.27 5.61 -8.59
CA PHE A 85 -3.95 4.77 -7.44
C PHE A 85 -3.81 3.30 -7.85
N PRO A 86 -2.83 2.56 -7.33
CA PRO A 86 -2.57 1.18 -7.70
C PRO A 86 -3.57 0.20 -7.06
N PHE A 87 -4.81 0.61 -6.90
CA PHE A 87 -5.88 -0.19 -6.30
C PHE A 87 -6.96 -0.45 -7.32
N ILE A 88 -7.42 -1.68 -7.36
CA ILE A 88 -8.53 -2.13 -8.18
C ILE A 88 -9.73 -2.44 -7.28
N TYR A 89 -10.92 -2.11 -7.78
CA TYR A 89 -12.18 -2.28 -7.05
C TYR A 89 -13.15 -3.10 -7.89
N HIS A 90 -13.79 -4.05 -7.26
CA HIS A 90 -14.85 -4.81 -7.92
C HIS A 90 -16.01 -3.86 -8.26
N PRO A 91 -16.70 -4.03 -9.41
CA PRO A 91 -17.80 -3.16 -9.82
C PRO A 91 -18.85 -2.91 -8.73
N SER A 92 -19.21 -3.94 -7.96
CA SER A 92 -20.19 -3.83 -6.87
C SER A 92 -19.72 -3.01 -5.66
N LEU A 93 -18.46 -2.66 -5.56
CA LEU A 93 -17.88 -1.90 -4.43
C LEU A 93 -17.47 -0.48 -4.81
N THR A 94 -17.51 -0.16 -6.11
CA THR A 94 -16.97 1.10 -6.63
C THR A 94 -17.73 2.31 -6.11
N SER A 95 -19.05 2.25 -6.10
CA SER A 95 -19.89 3.34 -5.53
C SER A 95 -19.59 3.54 -4.04
N GLY A 96 -19.43 2.46 -3.29
CA GLY A 96 -19.14 2.52 -1.87
C GLY A 96 -17.78 3.18 -1.56
N VAL A 97 -16.72 2.95 -2.36
CA VAL A 97 -15.45 3.61 -2.14
C VAL A 97 -15.54 5.12 -2.39
N MET A 98 -16.40 5.56 -3.32
CA MET A 98 -16.62 6.99 -3.57
C MET A 98 -17.30 7.65 -2.36
N VAL A 99 -18.32 7.04 -1.78
CA VAL A 99 -18.96 7.55 -0.55
C VAL A 99 -18.01 7.50 0.66
N TYR A 100 -17.15 6.51 0.75
CA TYR A 100 -16.11 6.48 1.77
C TYR A 100 -15.14 7.67 1.66
N LEU A 101 -14.80 8.10 0.45
CA LEU A 101 -14.05 9.34 0.22
C LEU A 101 -14.85 10.57 0.68
N VAL A 102 -16.16 10.62 0.36
CA VAL A 102 -17.04 11.71 0.82
C VAL A 102 -17.06 11.81 2.34
N GLU A 103 -17.25 10.69 3.05
CA GLU A 103 -17.23 10.66 4.51
C GLU A 103 -15.90 11.19 5.07
N TYR A 104 -14.79 10.81 4.45
CA TYR A 104 -13.48 11.32 4.83
C TYR A 104 -13.38 12.83 4.69
N PHE A 105 -13.76 13.38 3.52
CA PHE A 105 -13.64 14.82 3.26
C PHE A 105 -14.63 15.65 4.09
N ASN A 106 -15.81 15.14 4.38
CA ASN A 106 -16.81 15.81 5.23
C ASN A 106 -16.33 16.07 6.67
N ARG A 107 -15.24 15.42 7.10
CA ARG A 107 -14.61 15.69 8.40
C ARG A 107 -13.76 16.97 8.40
N PHE A 108 -13.45 17.52 7.24
CA PHE A 108 -12.55 18.67 7.05
C PHE A 108 -13.30 19.88 6.50
N THR A 109 -14.30 20.32 7.24
CA THR A 109 -15.03 21.55 6.95
C THR A 109 -14.27 22.78 7.47
N GLU A 110 -14.64 23.98 7.04
CA GLU A 110 -14.06 25.23 7.51
C GLU A 110 -14.05 25.36 9.05
N ALA A 111 -15.05 24.77 9.72
CA ALA A 111 -15.17 24.79 11.18
C ALA A 111 -14.20 23.81 11.90
N SER A 112 -13.62 22.84 11.19
CA SER A 112 -12.83 21.78 11.84
C SER A 112 -11.36 22.13 12.06
N MET A 113 -10.83 23.19 11.46
CA MET A 113 -9.40 23.61 11.50
C MET A 113 -8.40 22.43 11.36
N GLY A 114 -8.73 21.49 10.50
CA GLY A 114 -7.94 20.26 10.31
C GLY A 114 -6.72 20.44 9.42
N GLU A 115 -6.20 19.34 8.94
CA GLU A 115 -5.03 19.30 8.03
C GLU A 115 -5.36 19.78 6.59
N GLN A 116 -6.62 20.05 6.30
CA GLN A 116 -7.13 20.60 5.04
C GLN A 116 -8.55 21.14 5.27
N ILE A 117 -9.00 22.02 4.40
CA ILE A 117 -10.40 22.41 4.29
C ILE A 117 -10.90 21.82 2.98
N ALA A 118 -12.04 21.13 3.02
CA ALA A 118 -12.63 20.48 1.86
C ALA A 118 -14.09 20.90 1.71
N VAL A 119 -14.44 21.36 0.52
CA VAL A 119 -15.82 21.70 0.14
C VAL A 119 -16.18 20.88 -1.09
N LEU A 120 -17.27 20.11 -1.00
CA LEU A 120 -17.78 19.37 -2.14
C LEU A 120 -18.38 20.35 -3.14
N GLU A 121 -17.81 20.44 -4.33
CA GLU A 121 -18.30 21.32 -5.42
C GLU A 121 -19.43 20.62 -6.18
N SER A 122 -19.19 19.37 -6.58
CA SER A 122 -20.19 18.57 -7.30
C SER A 122 -19.95 17.07 -7.13
N LYS A 123 -21.02 16.33 -7.33
CA LYS A 123 -21.03 14.88 -7.44
C LYS A 123 -21.83 14.52 -8.68
N SER A 124 -21.44 13.50 -9.42
CA SER A 124 -22.22 13.03 -10.57
C SER A 124 -22.00 11.55 -10.83
N THR A 125 -22.99 10.94 -11.44
CA THR A 125 -22.91 9.59 -12.00
C THR A 125 -23.17 9.69 -13.49
N GLY A 126 -22.57 8.79 -14.24
CA GLY A 126 -22.77 8.68 -15.68
C GLY A 126 -22.58 7.24 -16.12
N GLU A 127 -22.60 7.04 -17.40
CA GLU A 127 -22.26 5.76 -18.02
C GLU A 127 -21.10 5.97 -19.01
N ASP A 128 -20.20 4.98 -19.08
CA ASP A 128 -19.17 4.98 -20.11
C ASP A 128 -19.76 4.54 -21.47
N GLU A 129 -18.91 4.50 -22.51
CA GLU A 129 -19.32 4.10 -23.88
C GLU A 129 -19.93 2.68 -23.94
N GLU A 130 -19.68 1.85 -22.92
CA GLU A 130 -20.17 0.47 -22.81
C GLU A 130 -21.35 0.32 -21.82
N GLY A 131 -21.91 1.44 -21.37
CA GLY A 131 -23.06 1.47 -20.44
C GLY A 131 -22.73 1.07 -19.00
N ARG A 132 -21.45 1.18 -18.59
CA ARG A 132 -21.04 0.88 -17.22
C ARG A 132 -21.06 2.15 -16.38
N PRO A 133 -21.48 2.08 -15.11
CA PRO A 133 -21.59 3.25 -14.26
C PRO A 133 -20.23 3.90 -14.02
N THR A 134 -20.16 5.21 -14.15
CA THR A 134 -19.02 6.05 -13.77
C THR A 134 -19.42 6.96 -12.62
N TYR A 135 -18.45 7.29 -11.76
CA TYR A 135 -18.69 8.12 -10.58
C TYR A 135 -17.65 9.23 -10.54
N HIS A 136 -18.12 10.45 -10.31
CA HIS A 136 -17.29 11.64 -10.22
C HIS A 136 -17.59 12.40 -8.93
N LEU A 137 -16.53 12.92 -8.30
CA LEU A 137 -16.60 13.79 -7.14
C LEU A 137 -15.62 14.93 -7.36
N LYS A 138 -16.07 16.18 -7.19
CA LYS A 138 -15.22 17.36 -7.25
C LYS A 138 -15.20 18.09 -5.92
N TYR A 139 -14.02 18.46 -5.49
CA TYR A 139 -13.77 19.18 -4.24
C TYR A 139 -12.92 20.40 -4.48
N ASP A 140 -13.28 21.49 -3.81
CA ASP A 140 -12.36 22.59 -3.55
C ASP A 140 -11.60 22.32 -2.26
N LEU A 141 -10.26 22.32 -2.35
CA LEU A 141 -9.39 22.02 -1.22
C LEU A 141 -8.44 23.18 -0.92
N ALA A 142 -8.33 23.55 0.36
CA ALA A 142 -7.21 24.34 0.87
C ALA A 142 -6.31 23.44 1.72
N LEU A 143 -5.00 23.45 1.45
CA LEU A 143 -4.03 22.58 2.11
C LEU A 143 -3.25 23.33 3.20
N VAL A 144 -2.92 22.62 4.27
CA VAL A 144 -2.03 23.10 5.33
C VAL A 144 -0.57 23.07 4.84
N PRO A 145 0.27 24.07 5.17
CA PRO A 145 -0.06 25.27 5.98
C PRO A 145 -0.82 26.32 5.18
N TYR A 146 -1.87 26.87 5.78
CA TYR A 146 -2.78 27.82 5.10
C TYR A 146 -2.12 29.16 4.75
N ASP A 147 -1.06 29.56 5.46
CA ASP A 147 -0.25 30.75 5.17
C ASP A 147 0.47 30.68 3.82
N LEU A 148 0.67 29.49 3.26
CA LEU A 148 1.20 29.30 1.91
C LEU A 148 0.16 29.58 0.81
N GLY A 149 -1.11 29.74 1.16
CA GLY A 149 -2.20 30.05 0.24
C GLY A 149 -2.40 29.00 -0.86
N VAL A 150 -2.11 27.72 -0.57
CA VAL A 150 -2.27 26.64 -1.54
C VAL A 150 -3.71 26.18 -1.57
N THR A 151 -4.40 26.47 -2.67
CA THR A 151 -5.75 25.95 -2.96
C THR A 151 -5.75 25.20 -4.28
N GLN A 152 -6.63 24.21 -4.39
CA GLN A 152 -6.71 23.33 -5.56
C GLN A 152 -8.09 22.71 -5.71
N LYS A 153 -8.45 22.40 -6.94
CA LYS A 153 -9.61 21.55 -7.25
C LYS A 153 -9.13 20.10 -7.37
N VAL A 154 -9.86 19.21 -6.74
CA VAL A 154 -9.56 17.76 -6.80
C VAL A 154 -10.78 17.04 -7.32
N GLU A 155 -10.60 16.30 -8.39
CA GLU A 155 -11.61 15.45 -8.99
C GLU A 155 -11.24 13.98 -8.79
N PHE A 156 -12.14 13.20 -8.22
CA PHE A 156 -12.06 11.76 -8.16
C PHE A 156 -12.98 11.17 -9.21
N HIS A 157 -12.44 10.26 -9.99
CA HIS A 157 -13.16 9.60 -11.06
C HIS A 157 -12.91 8.09 -10.98
N ALA A 158 -13.98 7.30 -10.99
CA ALA A 158 -13.87 5.85 -11.07
C ALA A 158 -13.95 5.41 -12.52
N ALA A 159 -12.82 4.97 -13.08
CA ALA A 159 -12.69 4.47 -14.45
C ALA A 159 -12.61 2.94 -14.46
N PHE A 160 -13.33 2.32 -15.41
CA PHE A 160 -13.25 0.89 -15.65
C PHE A 160 -12.02 0.54 -16.49
N ASP A 161 -11.25 -0.43 -16.04
CA ASP A 161 -10.11 -0.98 -16.78
C ASP A 161 -10.51 -2.35 -17.34
N SER A 162 -10.75 -2.39 -18.64
CA SER A 162 -11.17 -3.61 -19.35
C SER A 162 -10.15 -4.76 -19.28
N LYS A 163 -8.87 -4.46 -19.00
CA LYS A 163 -7.82 -5.50 -18.92
C LYS A 163 -7.93 -6.33 -17.66
N VAL A 164 -8.45 -5.74 -16.58
CA VAL A 164 -8.59 -6.40 -15.27
C VAL A 164 -10.05 -6.54 -14.85
N GLU A 165 -10.99 -6.18 -15.73
CA GLU A 165 -12.45 -6.21 -15.48
C GLU A 165 -12.84 -5.58 -14.14
N SER A 166 -12.24 -4.45 -13.80
CA SER A 166 -12.36 -3.80 -12.51
C SER A 166 -12.18 -2.31 -12.61
N TYR A 167 -12.66 -1.57 -11.60
CA TYR A 167 -12.53 -0.13 -11.55
C TYR A 167 -11.22 0.31 -10.89
N ARG A 168 -10.73 1.46 -11.34
CA ARG A 168 -9.66 2.22 -10.67
C ARG A 168 -10.16 3.60 -10.30
N VAL A 169 -9.72 4.08 -9.15
CA VAL A 169 -9.93 5.47 -8.76
C VAL A 169 -8.75 6.29 -9.25
N ILE A 170 -9.04 7.25 -10.10
CA ILE A 170 -8.11 8.25 -10.62
C ILE A 170 -8.43 9.57 -9.92
N MET A 171 -7.42 10.29 -9.52
CA MET A 171 -7.54 11.60 -8.90
C MET A 171 -6.81 12.63 -9.75
N SER A 172 -7.54 13.61 -10.25
CA SER A 172 -6.99 14.76 -10.96
C SER A 172 -6.96 15.97 -10.03
N ILE A 173 -5.84 16.66 -9.97
CA ILE A 173 -5.62 17.83 -9.12
C ILE A 173 -5.29 19.01 -10.01
N HIS A 174 -6.03 20.11 -9.85
CA HIS A 174 -5.79 21.37 -10.54
C HIS A 174 -5.45 22.46 -9.51
N ARG A 175 -4.27 23.03 -9.63
CA ARG A 175 -3.85 24.13 -8.78
C ARG A 175 -4.65 25.40 -9.09
N VAL A 176 -5.26 25.98 -8.06
CA VAL A 176 -5.99 27.25 -8.16
C VAL A 176 -5.12 28.40 -7.68
N SER A 177 -4.42 28.24 -6.55
CA SER A 177 -3.53 29.26 -6.00
C SER A 177 -2.30 28.64 -5.33
N GLY A 178 -1.36 29.49 -4.92
CA GLY A 178 -0.10 29.11 -4.31
C GLY A 178 1.04 28.96 -5.33
N GLN A 179 2.29 29.08 -4.84
CA GLN A 179 3.48 28.87 -5.66
C GLN A 179 3.64 27.38 -6.01
N ASP A 180 4.17 27.10 -7.19
CA ASP A 180 4.37 25.74 -7.68
C ASP A 180 5.16 24.84 -6.71
N SER A 181 6.28 25.34 -6.20
CA SER A 181 7.11 24.62 -5.23
C SER A 181 6.37 24.29 -3.93
N ASN A 182 5.53 25.21 -3.44
CA ASN A 182 4.72 25.01 -2.25
C ASN A 182 3.61 23.99 -2.53
N TRP A 183 2.95 24.12 -3.68
CA TRP A 183 1.91 23.20 -4.12
C TRP A 183 2.43 21.75 -4.21
N VAL A 184 3.58 21.55 -4.84
CA VAL A 184 4.23 20.23 -4.93
C VAL A 184 4.59 19.68 -3.53
N THR A 185 5.11 20.55 -2.65
CA THR A 185 5.53 20.14 -1.31
C THR A 185 4.35 19.76 -0.43
N THR A 186 3.26 20.52 -0.47
CA THR A 186 2.06 20.26 0.33
C THR A 186 1.24 19.09 -0.20
N ASN A 187 1.33 18.79 -1.50
CA ASN A 187 0.65 17.64 -2.07
C ASN A 187 1.30 16.29 -1.70
N LYS A 188 2.58 16.22 -1.39
CA LYS A 188 3.22 14.96 -0.96
C LYS A 188 2.49 14.30 0.22
N PRO A 189 2.33 14.96 1.38
CA PRO A 189 1.62 14.37 2.52
C PRO A 189 0.12 14.16 2.22
N PHE A 190 -0.51 15.02 1.42
CA PHE A 190 -1.89 14.84 1.00
C PHE A 190 -2.08 13.54 0.21
N LEU A 191 -1.26 13.30 -0.80
CA LEU A 191 -1.29 12.09 -1.62
C LEU A 191 -0.99 10.82 -0.81
N GLU A 192 -0.05 10.89 0.13
CA GLU A 192 0.21 9.77 1.05
C GLU A 192 -0.99 9.46 1.95
N ARG A 193 -1.74 10.48 2.37
CA ARG A 193 -2.99 10.29 3.12
C ARG A 193 -4.06 9.63 2.27
N MET A 194 -4.26 10.11 1.04
CA MET A 194 -5.23 9.52 0.11
C MET A 194 -4.92 8.04 -0.15
N ARG A 195 -3.67 7.73 -0.39
CA ARG A 195 -3.23 6.34 -0.55
C ARG A 195 -3.52 5.50 0.69
N ARG A 196 -3.22 5.99 1.89
CA ARG A 196 -3.51 5.29 3.15
C ARG A 196 -5.01 5.09 3.34
N LEU A 197 -5.81 6.09 3.02
CA LEU A 197 -7.27 6.02 3.09
C LEU A 197 -7.82 4.89 2.20
N LEU A 198 -7.40 4.84 0.94
CA LEU A 198 -7.80 3.79 0.02
C LEU A 198 -7.28 2.39 0.41
N MET A 199 -6.14 2.31 1.09
CA MET A 199 -5.68 1.06 1.70
C MET A 199 -6.55 0.66 2.90
N GLN A 200 -7.00 1.60 3.71
CA GLN A 200 -7.90 1.33 4.84
C GLN A 200 -9.25 0.79 4.36
N TRP A 201 -9.79 1.33 3.26
CA TRP A 201 -10.96 0.78 2.62
C TRP A 201 -10.85 -0.73 2.37
N ARG A 202 -9.73 -1.19 1.83
CA ARG A 202 -9.51 -2.62 1.56
C ARG A 202 -9.50 -3.51 2.80
N ASN A 203 -9.24 -2.93 3.96
CA ASN A 203 -9.19 -3.66 5.24
C ASN A 203 -10.54 -3.64 5.98
N LEU A 204 -11.56 -2.98 5.44
CA LEU A 204 -12.89 -3.01 5.99
C LEU A 204 -13.51 -4.40 5.81
N ASP A 205 -14.37 -4.78 6.73
CA ASP A 205 -15.15 -6.01 6.62
C ASP A 205 -16.29 -5.89 5.58
N ALA A 206 -16.81 -7.03 5.16
CA ALA A 206 -17.87 -7.09 4.14
C ALA A 206 -19.14 -6.34 4.57
N THR A 207 -19.46 -6.32 5.86
CA THR A 207 -20.62 -5.62 6.40
C THR A 207 -20.47 -4.11 6.20
N ARG A 208 -19.31 -3.56 6.51
CA ARG A 208 -19.04 -2.13 6.30
C ARG A 208 -19.03 -1.76 4.82
N HIS A 209 -18.43 -2.60 3.96
CA HIS A 209 -18.54 -2.38 2.52
C HIS A 209 -20.00 -2.31 2.06
N GLY A 210 -20.86 -3.22 2.55
CA GLY A 210 -22.30 -3.21 2.22
C GLY A 210 -23.01 -1.93 2.67
N ILE A 211 -22.68 -1.39 3.85
CA ILE A 211 -23.22 -0.13 4.34
C ILE A 211 -22.86 1.03 3.40
N TYR A 212 -21.60 1.14 3.00
CA TYR A 212 -21.16 2.21 2.09
C TYR A 212 -21.78 2.08 0.70
N VAL A 213 -21.96 0.86 0.19
CA VAL A 213 -22.65 0.64 -1.09
C VAL A 213 -24.12 1.08 -1.01
N GLN A 214 -24.83 0.73 0.07
CA GLN A 214 -26.20 1.18 0.29
C GLN A 214 -26.29 2.71 0.41
N GLN A 215 -25.40 3.32 1.18
CA GLN A 215 -25.35 4.80 1.28
C GLN A 215 -25.05 5.47 -0.07
N ALA A 216 -24.30 4.80 -0.94
CA ALA A 216 -23.98 5.32 -2.27
C ALA A 216 -25.23 5.40 -3.17
N GLU A 217 -26.15 4.45 -3.06
CA GLU A 217 -27.40 4.49 -3.80
C GLU A 217 -28.19 5.75 -3.44
N GLU A 218 -28.34 6.05 -2.16
CA GLU A 218 -29.04 7.24 -1.69
C GLU A 218 -28.29 8.54 -2.07
N PHE A 219 -26.97 8.53 -1.88
CA PHE A 219 -26.12 9.71 -2.11
C PHE A 219 -26.13 10.17 -3.57
N PHE A 220 -26.05 9.24 -4.51
CA PHE A 220 -26.02 9.57 -5.94
C PHE A 220 -27.42 9.71 -6.55
N GLN A 221 -28.49 9.10 -5.97
CA GLN A 221 -29.85 9.27 -6.47
C GLN A 221 -30.42 10.67 -6.23
N THR A 222 -30.01 11.35 -5.18
CA THR A 222 -30.51 12.70 -4.80
C THR A 222 -30.23 13.76 -5.87
N GLU A 223 -29.32 13.54 -6.82
CA GLU A 223 -29.03 14.49 -7.90
C GLU A 223 -29.99 14.44 -9.07
N VAL A 224 -30.54 13.26 -9.34
CA VAL A 224 -31.47 13.08 -10.47
C VAL A 224 -32.79 13.87 -10.25
N GLU A 225 -33.16 14.11 -8.98
CA GLU A 225 -34.38 14.87 -8.65
C GLU A 225 -34.15 16.39 -8.75
N GLU A 226 -32.95 16.92 -8.48
CA GLU A 226 -32.67 18.36 -8.55
C GLU A 226 -32.51 18.85 -10.01
N GLU A 227 -31.89 18.09 -10.89
CA GLU A 227 -31.83 18.44 -12.33
C GLU A 227 -33.20 18.32 -13.02
N GLY A 228 -34.00 17.32 -12.67
CA GLY A 228 -35.34 17.13 -13.23
C GLY A 228 -36.34 18.24 -12.86
N VAL A 229 -36.11 18.96 -11.76
CA VAL A 229 -36.96 20.08 -11.33
C VAL A 229 -36.57 21.40 -12.03
N MET A 230 -35.32 21.56 -12.42
CA MET A 230 -34.88 22.77 -13.14
C MET A 230 -35.20 22.74 -14.64
N GLU A 231 -35.34 21.60 -15.28
CA GLU A 231 -35.78 21.52 -16.68
C GLU A 231 -37.34 21.62 -16.86
N ALA A 232 -38.10 21.53 -15.77
CA ALA A 232 -39.57 21.57 -15.80
C ALA A 232 -40.19 22.93 -15.46
N THR A 233 -39.36 24.01 -15.31
CA THR A 233 -39.81 25.37 -15.00
C THR A 233 -39.39 26.34 -16.10
#